data_49019a592704fed74798ea2248bef82b
#
_entry.id   49019a592704fed74798ea2248bef82b
#
_cell.length_a   1.000
_cell.length_b   1.000
_cell.length_c   1.000
_cell.angle_alpha   90.00
_cell.angle_beta   90.00
_cell.angle_gamma   90.00
#
_symmetry.space_group_name_H-M   'P 1'
#
loop_
_entity.id
_entity.type
_entity.pdbx_description
1 polymer ?
#
loop_
_entity_poly.entity_id
_entity_poly.type
_entity_poly.pdbx_seq_one_letter_code
_entity_poly.pdbx_strand_id
1 'polypeptide(L)'
;MKPIPLTARKAGAVLAVLMLSTALTACQPQASAASTTPPTSAPTPTAPASGSPGSSSNSTGSPGSSSGGSQSDVPQGLENFYSQTIDWKDCSDGTSFKCGTATVPLDYEHPDGRTITIALKKLPASDGDAEHGSLFTNPGGPGRSSVASMKDTSSMPEDLRTGYDMIGFDPRGVGQSTPITCWTNDEIKQHLANPSDDAGPTDPLKGVTSKNVPAQDKIDRGATNAARCAKHSKVPELLDHVGTHDVARDLDILRATNGNEKLNYLGTSYGTRIGAIYADLFPDRVGRVVLNSAMDPSKGETDRNAEAVAFKEGVLHRYIEHCQTNSGCPLSGSTDEAVAQLAAFVDSLDKNPLSAPDSDTTVNTMEATAIIQQLVVEQPDWDTLTAMLTPAMTTRDGTLMVKAKQGSSDLSPETTVEGVVNNANEQIMFGAVTCNDNPDTGGTASEWDAQAAAEKKAYPFFGGISNAMDAYCRGWGHQGTIPPQKTRAEGSAPILIVGITGDSRTLYSWSQNLTGQLDNGHLLTVQGYGHGTFGCAYAAAIDFLVNGTVPAEGTTCDAGPQPAAGGAEG
;
A
#
# COMPACT_ATOMS: atom_id res chain seq x y z
N MET A 1 27.28 30.04 -41.31
CA MET A 1 26.98 28.66 -41.70
C MET A 1 25.52 28.39 -41.40
N LYS A 2 24.76 27.98 -42.42
CA LYS A 2 23.28 27.88 -42.36
C LYS A 2 22.82 26.63 -41.62
N PRO A 3 21.67 26.62 -40.91
CA PRO A 3 21.07 25.43 -40.35
C PRO A 3 20.20 24.71 -41.40
N ILE A 4 20.21 23.37 -41.32
CA ILE A 4 19.41 22.45 -42.14
C ILE A 4 18.14 22.09 -41.35
N PRO A 5 16.93 22.09 -41.96
CA PRO A 5 15.70 21.77 -41.26
C PRO A 5 15.40 20.25 -41.30
N LEU A 6 14.99 19.69 -40.13
CA LEU A 6 14.42 18.36 -40.04
C LEU A 6 12.91 18.40 -40.33
N THR A 7 12.50 17.64 -41.30
CA THR A 7 11.09 17.43 -41.68
C THR A 7 10.48 16.30 -40.87
N ALA A 8 9.38 16.60 -40.19
CA ALA A 8 8.51 15.63 -39.55
C ALA A 8 7.71 14.82 -40.59
N ARG A 9 7.71 13.50 -40.47
CA ARG A 9 6.72 12.62 -41.11
C ARG A 9 5.75 12.06 -40.10
N LYS A 10 4.51 12.47 -40.21
CA LYS A 10 3.35 11.85 -39.58
C LYS A 10 3.00 10.57 -40.33
N ALA A 11 2.82 9.46 -39.61
CA ALA A 11 2.10 8.30 -40.11
C ALA A 11 0.98 7.99 -39.11
N GLY A 12 -0.25 8.26 -39.53
CA GLY A 12 -1.46 7.84 -38.83
C GLY A 12 -1.82 6.41 -39.24
N ALA A 13 -2.22 5.60 -38.31
CA ALA A 13 -2.93 4.35 -38.55
C ALA A 13 -4.27 4.41 -37.83
N VAL A 14 -5.34 4.42 -38.63
CA VAL A 14 -6.73 4.29 -38.22
C VAL A 14 -7.00 2.80 -38.12
N LEU A 15 -7.47 2.33 -36.95
CA LEU A 15 -8.04 0.98 -36.84
C LEU A 15 -9.55 1.12 -36.60
N ALA A 16 -10.30 0.59 -37.59
CA ALA A 16 -11.75 0.51 -37.56
C ALA A 16 -12.20 -0.68 -36.71
N VAL A 17 -13.12 -0.40 -35.77
CA VAL A 17 -13.82 -1.42 -34.98
C VAL A 17 -15.05 -1.87 -35.78
N LEU A 18 -15.09 -3.16 -36.13
CA LEU A 18 -16.31 -3.81 -36.67
C LEU A 18 -17.10 -4.38 -35.50
N MET A 19 -18.31 -3.86 -35.34
CA MET A 19 -19.37 -4.48 -34.51
C MET A 19 -19.95 -5.68 -35.26
N LEU A 20 -20.01 -6.83 -34.61
CA LEU A 20 -20.89 -7.93 -35.00
C LEU A 20 -21.73 -8.35 -33.80
N SER A 21 -23.00 -8.01 -33.91
CA SER A 21 -24.10 -8.46 -33.05
C SER A 21 -24.59 -9.82 -33.53
N THR A 22 -24.69 -10.82 -32.64
CA THR A 22 -25.62 -11.94 -32.84
C THR A 22 -26.32 -12.28 -31.53
N ALA A 23 -27.62 -12.53 -31.69
CA ALA A 23 -28.64 -12.66 -30.67
C ALA A 23 -28.77 -14.10 -30.09
N LEU A 24 -29.19 -14.12 -28.83
CA LEU A 24 -30.15 -15.01 -28.17
C LEU A 24 -30.20 -16.52 -28.50
N THR A 25 -30.01 -17.33 -27.48
CA THR A 25 -31.09 -18.32 -27.14
C THR A 25 -30.97 -18.74 -25.66
N ALA A 26 -32.06 -18.60 -24.95
CA ALA A 26 -32.27 -19.02 -23.59
C ALA A 26 -32.43 -20.54 -23.50
N CYS A 27 -31.84 -21.18 -22.48
CA CYS A 27 -32.28 -22.48 -21.95
C CYS A 27 -32.12 -22.44 -20.43
N GLN A 28 -33.26 -22.48 -19.73
CA GLN A 28 -33.31 -22.81 -18.30
C GLN A 28 -33.25 -24.32 -18.14
N PRO A 29 -32.70 -24.84 -17.05
CA PRO A 29 -33.17 -26.09 -16.46
C PRO A 29 -33.78 -25.87 -15.06
N GLN A 30 -34.81 -26.69 -14.88
CA GLN A 30 -35.70 -26.76 -13.74
C GLN A 30 -35.01 -27.18 -12.43
N ALA A 31 -35.59 -26.66 -11.36
CA ALA A 31 -35.36 -27.06 -9.99
C ALA A 31 -35.85 -28.51 -9.73
N SER A 32 -35.05 -29.28 -9.00
CA SER A 32 -35.50 -30.49 -8.30
C SER A 32 -35.32 -30.30 -6.81
N ALA A 33 -36.42 -30.30 -6.09
CA ALA A 33 -36.52 -30.26 -4.65
C ALA A 33 -36.12 -31.60 -4.04
N ALA A 34 -35.25 -31.60 -3.04
CA ALA A 34 -35.13 -32.72 -2.10
C ALA A 34 -35.22 -32.17 -0.67
N SER A 35 -36.27 -32.63 -0.02
CA SER A 35 -36.66 -32.37 1.37
C SER A 35 -35.82 -33.23 2.30
N THR A 36 -35.23 -32.62 3.36
CA THR A 36 -34.92 -33.35 4.60
C THR A 36 -35.07 -32.43 5.82
N THR A 37 -35.84 -32.96 6.74
CA THR A 37 -36.27 -32.39 8.02
C THR A 37 -35.14 -32.23 9.05
N PRO A 38 -35.28 -31.27 10.03
CA PRO A 38 -34.31 -31.06 11.08
C PRO A 38 -34.52 -31.89 12.33
N PRO A 39 -33.54 -32.15 13.17
CA PRO A 39 -33.75 -32.67 14.52
C PRO A 39 -33.75 -31.59 15.60
N THR A 40 -34.61 -31.81 16.48
CA THR A 40 -35.14 -31.35 17.74
C THR A 40 -34.16 -30.68 18.74
N SER A 41 -34.72 -29.67 19.36
CA SER A 41 -34.33 -28.86 20.51
C SER A 41 -34.13 -29.60 21.84
N ALA A 42 -33.24 -29.04 22.71
CA ALA A 42 -33.45 -28.88 24.17
C ALA A 42 -32.23 -28.30 24.87
N PRO A 43 -32.30 -27.80 26.13
CA PRO A 43 -33.12 -26.70 26.63
C PRO A 43 -32.29 -25.59 27.35
N THR A 44 -32.88 -24.44 27.55
CA THR A 44 -32.45 -23.27 28.33
C THR A 44 -32.37 -23.55 29.85
N PRO A 45 -31.49 -22.89 30.61
CA PRO A 45 -31.76 -22.58 32.01
C PRO A 45 -32.01 -21.08 32.24
N THR A 46 -32.97 -20.88 33.12
CA THR A 46 -33.68 -19.72 33.60
C THR A 46 -32.81 -18.80 34.46
N ALA A 47 -33.06 -17.49 34.37
CA ALA A 47 -32.62 -16.43 35.27
C ALA A 47 -33.33 -16.44 36.64
N PRO A 48 -32.85 -15.69 37.63
CA PRO A 48 -33.77 -14.97 38.48
C PRO A 48 -33.56 -13.47 38.52
N ALA A 49 -34.68 -12.79 38.52
CA ALA A 49 -34.87 -11.37 38.67
C ALA A 49 -34.95 -10.92 40.14
N SER A 50 -34.55 -9.67 40.38
CA SER A 50 -35.08 -8.75 41.39
C SER A 50 -34.24 -7.47 41.37
N GLY A 51 -34.65 -6.22 41.40
CA GLY A 51 -35.89 -5.56 41.74
C GLY A 51 -35.56 -4.07 41.84
N SER A 52 -36.36 -3.23 41.26
CA SER A 52 -36.35 -1.74 41.43
C SER A 52 -36.95 -1.36 42.82
N PRO A 53 -36.77 -0.10 43.30
CA PRO A 53 -37.48 1.04 42.76
C PRO A 53 -36.78 2.43 42.88
N GLY A 54 -36.93 3.30 41.96
CA GLY A 54 -37.72 4.52 41.86
C GLY A 54 -37.21 5.78 42.56
N SER A 55 -37.00 6.85 41.80
CA SER A 55 -37.66 8.14 42.07
C SER A 55 -37.39 9.16 40.95
N SER A 56 -38.45 9.75 40.50
CA SER A 56 -38.58 10.85 39.55
C SER A 56 -38.19 12.20 40.16
N SER A 57 -37.61 13.10 39.33
CA SER A 57 -37.94 14.53 39.42
C SER A 57 -37.80 15.21 38.04
N ASN A 58 -38.90 15.76 37.60
CA ASN A 58 -39.10 16.70 36.48
C ASN A 58 -38.36 18.01 36.73
N SER A 59 -37.72 18.56 35.69
CA SER A 59 -37.71 20.02 35.49
C SER A 59 -37.63 20.35 34.01
N THR A 60 -38.64 21.04 33.55
CA THR A 60 -38.84 21.70 32.26
C THR A 60 -37.93 22.91 32.12
N GLY A 61 -37.29 23.07 30.96
CA GLY A 61 -36.60 24.28 30.53
C GLY A 61 -36.41 24.28 29.03
N SER A 62 -36.96 25.26 28.36
CA SER A 62 -37.05 25.49 26.92
C SER A 62 -35.75 25.93 26.24
N PRO A 63 -35.67 25.95 24.90
CA PRO A 63 -34.48 25.75 24.13
C PRO A 63 -33.72 27.06 23.85
N GLY A 64 -32.43 27.00 23.99
CA GLY A 64 -31.51 28.04 23.50
C GLY A 64 -30.52 27.39 22.51
N SER A 65 -30.64 27.81 21.25
CA SER A 65 -29.65 27.51 20.21
C SER A 65 -28.29 28.05 20.61
N SER A 66 -27.31 27.18 20.69
CA SER A 66 -25.91 27.57 20.55
C SER A 66 -25.16 26.37 19.91
N SER A 67 -24.83 26.54 18.64
CA SER A 67 -23.86 25.74 17.93
C SER A 67 -22.49 25.97 18.59
N GLY A 68 -22.13 25.10 19.51
CA GLY A 68 -20.79 24.99 20.08
C GLY A 68 -20.50 23.51 20.16
N GLY A 69 -19.59 23.02 19.30
CA GLY A 69 -19.02 21.69 19.41
C GLY A 69 -18.52 21.49 20.84
N SER A 70 -18.86 20.37 21.44
CA SER A 70 -18.55 20.03 22.82
C SER A 70 -17.02 20.00 23.00
N GLN A 71 -16.50 20.90 23.82
CA GLN A 71 -15.08 21.00 24.18
C GLN A 71 -14.61 19.78 25.01
N SER A 72 -15.48 18.80 25.22
CA SER A 72 -15.24 17.60 26.05
C SER A 72 -14.46 16.48 25.35
N ASP A 73 -14.25 16.56 24.02
CA ASP A 73 -13.69 15.45 23.23
C ASP A 73 -12.23 15.66 22.81
N VAL A 74 -11.63 16.81 23.11
CA VAL A 74 -10.22 17.07 22.80
C VAL A 74 -9.34 16.47 23.90
N PRO A 75 -8.33 15.63 23.57
CA PRO A 75 -7.41 15.13 24.57
C PRO A 75 -6.66 16.25 25.28
N GLN A 76 -6.45 16.09 26.59
CA GLN A 76 -5.79 17.09 27.44
C GLN A 76 -4.40 17.44 26.90
N GLY A 77 -4.12 18.75 26.80
CA GLY A 77 -2.84 19.29 26.29
C GLY A 77 -2.79 19.42 24.76
N LEU A 78 -3.82 19.00 24.04
CA LEU A 78 -3.89 19.10 22.58
C LEU A 78 -4.82 20.24 22.09
N GLU A 79 -5.39 21.03 22.98
CA GLU A 79 -6.43 22.04 22.68
C GLU A 79 -5.97 23.05 21.60
N ASN A 80 -4.71 23.47 21.66
CA ASN A 80 -4.14 24.41 20.69
C ASN A 80 -4.00 23.78 19.29
N PHE A 81 -3.71 22.49 19.20
CA PHE A 81 -3.59 21.78 17.92
C PHE A 81 -4.95 21.56 17.27
N TYR A 82 -5.98 21.27 18.05
CA TYR A 82 -7.34 21.06 17.54
C TYR A 82 -8.05 22.37 17.18
N SER A 83 -7.68 23.50 17.78
CA SER A 83 -8.29 24.81 17.53
C SER A 83 -7.59 25.64 16.46
N GLN A 84 -6.48 25.17 15.90
CA GLN A 84 -5.77 25.89 14.84
C GLN A 84 -6.60 25.96 13.55
N THR A 85 -6.37 27.00 12.75
CA THR A 85 -6.96 27.17 11.41
C THR A 85 -5.88 26.99 10.36
N ILE A 86 -6.16 26.18 9.33
CA ILE A 86 -5.26 26.00 8.20
C ILE A 86 -5.37 27.20 7.24
N ASP A 87 -4.25 27.88 6.99
CA ASP A 87 -4.16 28.98 6.01
C ASP A 87 -3.99 28.38 4.60
N TRP A 88 -5.12 28.14 3.92
CA TRP A 88 -5.18 27.60 2.58
C TRP A 88 -4.79 28.65 1.54
N LYS A 89 -3.76 28.36 0.71
CA LYS A 89 -3.28 29.20 -0.39
C LYS A 89 -3.25 28.43 -1.69
N ASP A 90 -3.23 29.12 -2.82
CA ASP A 90 -2.97 28.49 -4.10
C ASP A 90 -1.60 27.78 -4.05
N CYS A 91 -1.55 26.54 -4.56
CA CYS A 91 -0.28 25.82 -4.63
C CYS A 91 0.66 26.49 -5.65
N SER A 92 1.95 26.49 -5.36
CA SER A 92 2.98 27.09 -6.22
C SER A 92 3.25 26.32 -7.52
N ASP A 93 2.65 25.15 -7.69
CA ASP A 93 2.80 24.28 -8.86
C ASP A 93 1.89 24.67 -10.05
N GLY A 94 1.13 25.77 -9.92
CA GLY A 94 0.24 26.27 -10.98
C GLY A 94 -1.03 25.46 -11.18
N THR A 95 -1.32 24.53 -10.28
CA THR A 95 -2.57 23.73 -10.30
C THR A 95 -3.73 24.49 -9.65
N SER A 96 -4.96 23.96 -9.78
CA SER A 96 -6.15 24.48 -9.09
C SER A 96 -6.26 24.07 -7.62
N PHE A 97 -5.26 23.38 -7.11
CA PHE A 97 -5.23 22.94 -5.73
C PHE A 97 -4.90 24.06 -4.75
N LYS A 98 -5.33 23.86 -3.50
CA LYS A 98 -4.93 24.68 -2.36
C LYS A 98 -3.93 23.89 -1.52
N CYS A 99 -2.89 24.56 -1.06
CA CYS A 99 -1.86 24.01 -0.18
C CYS A 99 -1.95 24.67 1.19
N GLY A 100 -1.72 23.89 2.24
CA GLY A 100 -1.74 24.36 3.62
C GLY A 100 -0.89 23.49 4.51
N THR A 101 -0.69 23.91 5.74
CA THR A 101 0.03 23.15 6.77
C THR A 101 -0.71 23.18 8.08
N ALA A 102 -0.69 22.07 8.80
CA ALA A 102 -1.11 21.98 10.20
C ALA A 102 0.11 21.75 11.10
N THR A 103 0.05 22.24 12.33
CA THR A 103 1.05 21.97 13.37
C THR A 103 0.55 20.81 14.25
N VAL A 104 1.44 19.87 14.56
CA VAL A 104 1.14 18.75 15.47
C VAL A 104 2.30 18.58 16.46
N PRO A 105 2.09 17.93 17.63
CA PRO A 105 3.21 17.65 18.52
C PRO A 105 4.18 16.65 17.87
N LEU A 106 5.46 16.80 18.13
CA LEU A 106 6.45 15.78 17.79
C LEU A 106 6.15 14.49 18.54
N ASP A 107 5.95 14.60 19.84
CA ASP A 107 5.67 13.52 20.77
C ASP A 107 4.30 13.75 21.44
N TYR A 108 3.39 12.80 21.26
CA TYR A 108 2.05 12.88 21.84
C TYR A 108 2.00 12.60 23.35
N GLU A 109 3.07 12.04 23.92
CA GLU A 109 3.20 11.89 25.39
C GLU A 109 3.67 13.19 26.04
N HIS A 110 4.33 14.09 25.26
CA HIS A 110 4.82 15.38 25.68
C HIS A 110 4.35 16.50 24.73
N PRO A 111 3.04 16.78 24.64
CA PRO A 111 2.47 17.68 23.63
C PRO A 111 2.85 19.14 23.82
N ASP A 112 3.35 19.54 24.98
CA ASP A 112 3.92 20.85 25.29
C ASP A 112 5.38 21.03 24.82
N GLY A 113 5.98 19.96 24.26
CA GLY A 113 7.34 19.93 23.75
C GLY A 113 7.48 20.53 22.35
N ARG A 114 8.38 19.92 21.57
CA ARG A 114 8.64 20.30 20.18
C ARG A 114 7.45 19.98 19.29
N THR A 115 7.23 20.82 18.28
CA THR A 115 6.18 20.63 17.26
C THR A 115 6.79 20.37 15.88
N ILE A 116 6.01 19.76 15.01
CA ILE A 116 6.30 19.54 13.60
C ILE A 116 5.12 20.02 12.74
N THR A 117 5.33 20.11 11.44
CA THR A 117 4.28 20.49 10.47
C THR A 117 3.88 19.34 9.59
N ILE A 118 2.59 19.21 9.33
CA ILE A 118 1.99 18.30 8.36
C ILE A 118 1.53 19.12 7.15
N ALA A 119 2.02 18.73 5.96
CA ALA A 119 1.63 19.35 4.70
C ALA A 119 0.34 18.73 4.16
N LEU A 120 -0.54 19.60 3.64
CA LEU A 120 -1.80 19.20 3.03
C LEU A 120 -1.95 19.83 1.63
N LYS A 121 -2.58 19.10 0.75
CA LYS A 121 -3.03 19.58 -0.56
C LYS A 121 -4.50 19.26 -0.73
N LYS A 122 -5.29 20.29 -1.07
CA LYS A 122 -6.74 20.20 -1.16
C LYS A 122 -7.22 20.51 -2.57
N LEU A 123 -8.05 19.64 -3.13
CA LEU A 123 -8.93 19.96 -4.25
C LEU A 123 -10.30 20.32 -3.68
N PRO A 124 -10.71 21.60 -3.76
CA PRO A 124 -12.05 21.99 -3.31
C PRO A 124 -13.15 21.28 -4.10
N ALA A 125 -14.29 21.06 -3.44
CA ALA A 125 -15.49 20.52 -4.10
C ALA A 125 -15.86 21.33 -5.36
N SER A 126 -16.24 20.65 -6.45
CA SER A 126 -16.52 21.30 -7.74
C SER A 126 -17.74 22.22 -7.71
N ASP A 127 -18.71 21.90 -6.88
CA ASP A 127 -19.97 22.65 -6.75
C ASP A 127 -19.86 23.82 -5.75
N GLY A 128 -18.68 23.99 -5.13
CA GLY A 128 -18.41 25.08 -4.20
C GLY A 128 -18.81 24.81 -2.75
N ASP A 129 -19.70 23.85 -2.51
CA ASP A 129 -20.09 23.40 -1.18
C ASP A 129 -19.71 21.93 -0.98
N ALA A 130 -18.79 21.66 -0.05
CA ALA A 130 -18.42 20.30 0.33
C ALA A 130 -19.51 19.71 1.26
N GLU A 131 -20.66 19.30 0.71
CA GLU A 131 -21.82 18.81 1.45
C GLU A 131 -21.46 17.68 2.45
N HIS A 132 -20.49 16.85 2.07
CA HIS A 132 -19.99 15.74 2.90
C HIS A 132 -18.72 16.09 3.68
N GLY A 133 -18.27 17.35 3.63
CA GLY A 133 -17.02 17.82 4.26
C GLY A 133 -15.77 17.41 3.50
N SER A 134 -14.71 17.06 4.23
CA SER A 134 -13.45 16.64 3.62
C SER A 134 -13.32 15.12 3.55
N LEU A 135 -12.81 14.61 2.41
CA LEU A 135 -12.36 13.24 2.25
C LEU A 135 -10.83 13.20 2.23
N PHE A 136 -10.24 12.66 3.29
CA PHE A 136 -8.79 12.47 3.37
C PHE A 136 -8.35 11.23 2.61
N THR A 137 -7.22 11.33 1.92
CA THR A 137 -6.70 10.21 1.12
C THR A 137 -5.24 9.91 1.47
N ASN A 138 -4.88 8.60 1.47
CA ASN A 138 -3.50 8.16 1.59
C ASN A 138 -3.25 6.96 0.65
N PRO A 139 -2.29 7.08 -0.30
CA PRO A 139 -2.01 6.03 -1.30
C PRO A 139 -1.19 4.85 -0.75
N GLY A 140 -0.70 4.94 0.48
CA GLY A 140 0.11 3.91 1.12
C GLY A 140 1.61 4.13 1.00
N GLY A 141 2.34 3.10 0.74
CA GLY A 141 3.77 2.96 0.83
C GLY A 141 4.13 1.96 1.92
N PRO A 142 4.55 2.37 3.14
CA PRO A 142 4.67 3.72 3.72
C PRO A 142 5.75 4.60 3.09
N GLY A 143 5.76 5.88 3.43
CA GLY A 143 6.78 6.84 2.98
C GLY A 143 6.40 7.61 1.71
N ARG A 144 5.31 7.26 1.02
CA ARG A 144 4.86 8.00 -0.18
C ARG A 144 4.14 9.29 0.17
N SER A 145 4.44 10.33 -0.61
CA SER A 145 3.77 11.62 -0.50
C SER A 145 2.37 11.58 -1.14
N SER A 146 1.33 11.81 -0.33
CA SER A 146 -0.02 12.02 -0.83
C SER A 146 -0.14 13.36 -1.55
N VAL A 147 0.54 14.40 -1.07
CA VAL A 147 0.60 15.73 -1.69
C VAL A 147 1.17 15.65 -3.12
N ALA A 148 2.28 14.93 -3.31
CA ALA A 148 2.87 14.73 -4.63
C ALA A 148 2.02 13.84 -5.54
N SER A 149 1.21 12.95 -5.00
CA SER A 149 0.30 12.07 -5.74
C SER A 149 -0.89 12.83 -6.34
N MET A 150 -1.29 13.97 -5.75
CA MET A 150 -2.35 14.84 -6.27
C MET A 150 -1.81 15.76 -7.37
N LYS A 151 -1.58 15.19 -8.59
CA LYS A 151 -0.97 15.92 -9.71
C LYS A 151 -1.96 16.72 -10.54
N ASP A 152 -3.13 16.16 -10.79
CA ASP A 152 -4.19 16.77 -11.59
C ASP A 152 -5.57 16.34 -11.10
N THR A 153 -6.61 17.05 -11.56
CA THR A 153 -7.99 16.78 -11.15
C THR A 153 -8.56 15.52 -11.80
N SER A 154 -7.96 15.04 -12.90
CA SER A 154 -8.44 13.85 -13.62
C SER A 154 -8.15 12.55 -12.85
N SER A 155 -7.20 12.58 -11.93
CA SER A 155 -6.90 11.45 -11.03
C SER A 155 -7.94 11.26 -9.93
N MET A 156 -8.85 12.23 -9.73
CA MET A 156 -9.88 12.21 -8.70
C MET A 156 -11.26 11.94 -9.31
N PRO A 157 -12.01 10.96 -8.78
CA PRO A 157 -13.39 10.67 -9.24
C PRO A 157 -14.29 11.89 -9.19
N GLU A 158 -14.98 12.19 -10.28
CA GLU A 158 -15.88 13.36 -10.34
C GLU A 158 -17.02 13.24 -9.30
N ASP A 159 -17.57 12.05 -9.13
CA ASP A 159 -18.62 11.78 -8.16
C ASP A 159 -18.23 12.11 -6.70
N LEU A 160 -16.94 11.97 -6.35
CA LEU A 160 -16.43 12.39 -5.05
C LEU A 160 -16.19 13.90 -5.01
N ARG A 161 -15.76 14.49 -6.13
CA ARG A 161 -15.43 15.92 -6.22
C ARG A 161 -16.63 16.84 -6.11
N THR A 162 -17.84 16.36 -6.38
CA THR A 162 -19.05 17.16 -6.22
C THR A 162 -19.39 17.41 -4.75
N GLY A 163 -19.21 16.40 -3.88
CA GLY A 163 -19.63 16.46 -2.47
C GLY A 163 -18.50 16.62 -1.46
N TYR A 164 -17.23 16.46 -1.86
CA TYR A 164 -16.09 16.47 -0.94
C TYR A 164 -15.02 17.47 -1.33
N ASP A 165 -14.46 18.15 -0.33
CA ASP A 165 -13.08 18.65 -0.41
C ASP A 165 -12.12 17.44 -0.35
N MET A 166 -11.43 17.14 -1.45
CA MET A 166 -10.47 16.02 -1.47
C MET A 166 -9.13 16.47 -0.88
N ILE A 167 -8.65 15.81 0.17
CA ILE A 167 -7.43 16.22 0.88
C ILE A 167 -6.41 15.08 0.91
N GLY A 168 -5.24 15.31 0.27
CA GLY A 168 -4.05 14.53 0.50
C GLY A 168 -3.19 15.17 1.59
N PHE A 169 -2.60 14.36 2.45
CA PHE A 169 -1.65 14.83 3.46
C PHE A 169 -0.37 13.99 3.41
N ASP A 170 0.76 14.63 3.61
CA ASP A 170 2.02 13.91 3.79
C ASP A 170 2.16 13.52 5.26
N PRO A 171 2.28 12.24 5.59
CA PRO A 171 2.52 11.83 6.96
C PRO A 171 3.79 12.47 7.54
N ARG A 172 3.92 12.48 8.85
CA ARG A 172 5.12 12.95 9.54
C ARG A 172 6.38 12.27 8.99
N GLY A 173 7.43 13.03 8.75
CA GLY A 173 8.67 12.55 8.13
C GLY A 173 8.67 12.49 6.60
N VAL A 174 7.52 12.62 5.94
CA VAL A 174 7.34 12.40 4.50
C VAL A 174 7.18 13.70 3.74
N GLY A 175 7.74 13.77 2.54
CA GLY A 175 7.44 14.77 1.52
C GLY A 175 7.62 16.21 1.98
N GLN A 176 6.54 17.00 1.93
CA GLN A 176 6.52 18.43 2.31
C GLN A 176 6.16 18.67 3.79
N SER A 177 5.77 17.63 4.55
CA SER A 177 5.71 17.68 6.02
C SER A 177 7.11 17.92 6.59
N THR A 178 7.25 18.18 7.91
CA THR A 178 8.60 18.22 8.49
C THR A 178 9.34 16.93 8.08
N PRO A 179 10.29 17.01 7.11
CA PRO A 179 10.78 15.80 6.47
C PRO A 179 11.93 15.16 7.26
N ILE A 180 11.98 13.84 7.23
CA ILE A 180 13.23 13.13 7.47
C ILE A 180 14.02 13.15 6.17
N THR A 181 15.22 13.74 6.23
CA THR A 181 16.13 13.85 5.09
C THR A 181 17.33 12.95 5.35
N CYS A 182 17.57 12.01 4.46
CA CYS A 182 18.70 11.08 4.58
C CYS A 182 19.73 11.34 3.48
N TRP A 183 19.28 11.81 2.32
CA TRP A 183 20.11 12.20 1.18
C TRP A 183 19.86 13.64 0.80
N THR A 184 20.94 14.38 0.51
CA THR A 184 20.87 15.74 -0.01
C THR A 184 21.12 15.76 -1.52
N ASN A 185 20.64 16.82 -2.18
CA ASN A 185 20.88 17.01 -3.62
C ASN A 185 22.39 17.01 -3.95
N ASP A 186 23.23 17.57 -3.07
CA ASP A 186 24.67 17.68 -3.34
C ASP A 186 25.37 16.33 -3.18
N GLU A 187 24.97 15.49 -2.21
CA GLU A 187 25.48 14.12 -2.07
C GLU A 187 25.10 13.28 -3.27
N ILE A 188 23.85 13.36 -3.73
CA ILE A 188 23.41 12.64 -4.94
C ILE A 188 24.16 13.12 -6.18
N LYS A 189 24.34 14.44 -6.37
CA LYS A 189 25.15 14.95 -7.49
C LYS A 189 26.57 14.41 -7.47
N GLN A 190 27.21 14.40 -6.30
CA GLN A 190 28.57 13.86 -6.14
C GLN A 190 28.62 12.36 -6.45
N HIS A 191 27.61 11.60 -5.97
CA HIS A 191 27.51 10.17 -6.22
C HIS A 191 27.29 9.87 -7.71
N LEU A 192 26.39 10.58 -8.39
CA LEU A 192 26.14 10.43 -9.83
C LEU A 192 27.34 10.85 -10.69
N ALA A 193 28.13 11.83 -10.23
CA ALA A 193 29.33 12.29 -10.93
C ALA A 193 30.53 11.33 -10.74
N ASN A 194 30.58 10.63 -9.61
CA ASN A 194 31.67 9.73 -9.24
C ASN A 194 31.07 8.42 -8.66
N PRO A 195 30.41 7.60 -9.46
CA PRO A 195 29.91 6.31 -9.00
C PRO A 195 31.13 5.45 -8.61
N SER A 196 31.42 5.34 -7.32
CA SER A 196 32.47 4.46 -6.84
C SER A 196 32.00 3.02 -6.95
N ASP A 197 32.77 2.18 -7.63
CA ASP A 197 32.52 0.73 -7.64
C ASP A 197 32.67 0.09 -6.25
N ASP A 198 33.30 0.82 -5.31
CA ASP A 198 33.59 0.40 -3.93
C ASP A 198 32.50 0.75 -2.90
N ALA A 199 31.37 1.32 -3.30
CA ALA A 199 30.31 1.72 -2.34
C ALA A 199 29.56 0.53 -1.71
N GLY A 200 30.06 -0.68 -1.79
CA GLY A 200 29.62 -1.86 -1.06
C GLY A 200 28.10 -2.15 -1.07
N PRO A 201 27.64 -3.17 -0.35
CA PRO A 201 26.22 -3.53 -0.25
C PRO A 201 25.36 -2.50 0.53
N THR A 202 26.02 -1.50 1.12
CA THR A 202 25.35 -0.42 1.89
C THR A 202 24.99 0.82 1.07
N ASP A 203 25.35 0.87 -0.23
CA ASP A 203 24.97 1.98 -1.11
C ASP A 203 23.46 1.92 -1.43
N PRO A 204 22.63 2.83 -0.85
CA PRO A 204 21.18 2.81 -1.07
C PRO A 204 20.80 3.19 -2.51
N LEU A 205 21.71 3.81 -3.26
CA LEU A 205 21.47 4.19 -4.66
C LEU A 205 21.74 3.05 -5.64
N LYS A 206 22.58 2.07 -5.27
CA LYS A 206 22.79 0.88 -6.11
C LYS A 206 21.64 -0.12 -6.03
N GLY A 207 20.70 0.08 -5.09
CA GLY A 207 19.64 -0.87 -4.82
C GLY A 207 20.16 -2.22 -4.31
N VAL A 208 19.26 -3.14 -4.03
CA VAL A 208 19.61 -4.54 -3.74
C VAL A 208 19.71 -5.27 -5.08
N THR A 209 20.91 -5.66 -5.48
CA THR A 209 21.13 -6.37 -6.75
C THR A 209 21.03 -7.89 -6.61
N SER A 210 21.09 -8.42 -5.39
CA SER A 210 21.01 -9.85 -5.07
C SER A 210 19.97 -10.12 -3.98
N LYS A 211 19.27 -11.25 -4.08
CA LYS A 211 18.37 -11.76 -3.04
C LYS A 211 19.13 -12.29 -1.81
N ASN A 212 20.38 -12.65 -1.98
CA ASN A 212 21.19 -13.35 -0.97
C ASN A 212 22.06 -12.36 -0.17
N VAL A 213 21.44 -11.33 0.42
CA VAL A 213 22.14 -10.36 1.27
C VAL A 213 22.19 -10.92 2.69
N PRO A 214 23.39 -11.08 3.30
CA PRO A 214 23.53 -11.52 4.70
C PRO A 214 22.75 -10.61 5.66
N ALA A 215 22.26 -11.17 6.76
CA ALA A 215 21.56 -10.40 7.77
C ALA A 215 22.43 -9.31 8.41
N GLN A 216 23.76 -9.56 8.58
CA GLN A 216 24.68 -8.55 9.08
C GLN A 216 24.75 -7.32 8.15
N ASP A 217 24.79 -7.51 6.83
CA ASP A 217 24.82 -6.39 5.88
C ASP A 217 23.51 -5.56 5.93
N LYS A 218 22.38 -6.22 6.22
CA LYS A 218 21.09 -5.53 6.44
C LYS A 218 21.11 -4.71 7.73
N ILE A 219 21.67 -5.24 8.81
CA ILE A 219 21.88 -4.52 10.08
C ILE A 219 22.78 -3.29 9.84
N ASP A 220 23.91 -3.47 9.18
CA ASP A 220 24.86 -2.39 8.91
C ASP A 220 24.25 -1.30 8.01
N ARG A 221 23.41 -1.69 7.06
CA ARG A 221 22.63 -0.76 6.23
C ARG A 221 21.63 0.04 7.07
N GLY A 222 20.89 -0.62 7.97
CA GLY A 222 19.97 0.04 8.88
C GLY A 222 20.68 1.11 9.71
N ALA A 223 21.80 0.76 10.34
CA ALA A 223 22.61 1.67 11.15
C ALA A 223 23.18 2.85 10.32
N THR A 224 23.65 2.57 9.11
CA THR A 224 24.16 3.60 8.20
C THR A 224 23.08 4.59 7.80
N ASN A 225 21.88 4.10 7.46
CA ASN A 225 20.76 4.93 7.09
C ASN A 225 20.26 5.77 8.29
N ALA A 226 20.13 5.19 9.48
CA ALA A 226 19.74 5.92 10.69
C ALA A 226 20.70 7.07 10.99
N ALA A 227 22.01 6.80 11.00
CA ALA A 227 23.03 7.82 11.22
C ALA A 227 22.99 8.93 10.16
N ARG A 228 22.76 8.58 8.88
CA ARG A 228 22.64 9.54 7.79
C ARG A 228 21.39 10.42 7.96
N CYS A 229 20.25 9.82 8.27
CA CYS A 229 19.00 10.55 8.50
C CYS A 229 19.10 11.47 9.72
N ALA A 230 19.69 11.02 10.83
CA ALA A 230 19.94 11.85 12.01
C ALA A 230 20.85 13.06 11.70
N LYS A 231 21.83 12.87 10.81
CA LYS A 231 22.75 13.94 10.41
C LYS A 231 22.08 15.02 9.56
N HIS A 232 21.18 14.64 8.65
CA HIS A 232 20.64 15.54 7.64
C HIS A 232 19.24 16.09 7.98
N SER A 233 18.50 15.45 8.87
CA SER A 233 17.18 15.91 9.30
C SER A 233 17.27 17.13 10.22
N LYS A 234 16.38 18.10 10.01
CA LYS A 234 16.27 19.29 10.91
C LYS A 234 15.73 18.93 12.29
N VAL A 235 14.98 17.84 12.38
CA VAL A 235 14.35 17.31 13.60
C VAL A 235 14.69 15.83 13.68
N PRO A 236 15.94 15.47 14.08
CA PRO A 236 16.35 14.06 14.09
C PRO A 236 15.57 13.21 15.09
N GLU A 237 15.02 13.81 16.16
CA GLU A 237 14.15 13.11 17.12
C GLU A 237 12.88 12.55 16.48
N LEU A 238 12.48 13.07 15.32
CA LEU A 238 11.34 12.56 14.56
C LEU A 238 11.51 11.10 14.11
N LEU A 239 12.75 10.60 14.04
CA LEU A 239 13.03 9.19 13.73
C LEU A 239 12.34 8.20 14.70
N ASP A 240 12.11 8.61 15.94
CA ASP A 240 11.44 7.80 16.97
C ASP A 240 9.90 7.94 16.92
N HIS A 241 9.37 8.86 16.11
CA HIS A 241 7.97 9.27 16.12
C HIS A 241 7.31 9.23 14.73
N VAL A 242 7.69 8.31 13.85
CA VAL A 242 7.09 8.14 12.50
C VAL A 242 6.11 6.98 12.41
N GLY A 243 5.79 6.34 13.51
CA GLY A 243 4.90 5.19 13.58
C GLY A 243 3.45 5.52 13.22
N THR A 244 2.71 4.51 12.78
CA THR A 244 1.33 4.66 12.30
C THR A 244 0.37 5.19 13.38
N HIS A 245 0.60 4.88 14.66
CA HIS A 245 -0.22 5.42 15.76
C HIS A 245 -0.14 6.94 15.86
N ASP A 246 1.05 7.52 15.67
CA ASP A 246 1.21 8.98 15.68
C ASP A 246 0.61 9.61 14.42
N VAL A 247 0.74 8.95 13.25
CA VAL A 247 0.08 9.39 12.01
C VAL A 247 -1.45 9.39 12.17
N ALA A 248 -2.02 8.39 12.84
CA ALA A 248 -3.46 8.34 13.11
C ALA A 248 -3.93 9.47 14.05
N ARG A 249 -3.10 9.84 15.04
CA ARG A 249 -3.36 11.00 15.91
C ARG A 249 -3.24 12.33 15.14
N ASP A 250 -2.23 12.45 14.27
CA ASP A 250 -2.14 13.60 13.34
C ASP A 250 -3.42 13.73 12.50
N LEU A 251 -3.89 12.62 11.93
CA LEU A 251 -5.08 12.60 11.10
C LEU A 251 -6.34 13.08 11.84
N ASP A 252 -6.45 12.81 13.16
CA ASP A 252 -7.57 13.33 13.95
C ASP A 252 -7.48 14.85 14.17
N ILE A 253 -6.28 15.39 14.37
CA ILE A 253 -6.07 16.84 14.39
C ILE A 253 -6.43 17.44 13.02
N LEU A 254 -6.00 16.81 11.91
CA LEU A 254 -6.33 17.26 10.56
C LEU A 254 -7.84 17.25 10.29
N ARG A 255 -8.54 16.21 10.75
CA ARG A 255 -10.02 16.13 10.69
C ARG A 255 -10.65 17.34 11.36
N ALA A 256 -10.26 17.61 12.60
CA ALA A 256 -10.82 18.70 13.41
C ALA A 256 -10.53 20.08 12.81
N THR A 257 -9.30 20.32 12.36
CA THR A 257 -8.86 21.61 11.79
C THR A 257 -9.47 21.90 10.41
N ASN A 258 -10.04 20.89 9.76
CA ASN A 258 -10.85 21.04 8.56
C ASN A 258 -12.37 21.10 8.85
N GLY A 259 -12.77 21.21 10.12
CA GLY A 259 -14.16 21.39 10.52
C GLY A 259 -15.03 20.14 10.44
N ASN A 260 -14.42 18.96 10.31
CA ASN A 260 -15.17 17.71 10.21
C ASN A 260 -15.44 17.12 11.61
N GLU A 261 -16.70 16.82 11.91
CA GLU A 261 -17.07 16.09 13.13
C GLU A 261 -16.55 14.64 13.09
N LYS A 262 -16.63 14.01 11.92
CA LYS A 262 -16.17 12.64 11.68
C LYS A 262 -15.18 12.60 10.52
N LEU A 263 -14.30 11.59 10.55
CA LEU A 263 -13.32 11.35 9.49
C LEU A 263 -13.98 10.61 8.32
N ASN A 264 -13.98 11.23 7.13
CA ASN A 264 -14.15 10.49 5.89
C ASN A 264 -12.76 10.20 5.31
N TYR A 265 -12.50 8.94 4.96
CA TYR A 265 -11.15 8.50 4.62
C TYR A 265 -11.13 7.43 3.53
N LEU A 266 -10.20 7.58 2.61
CA LEU A 266 -9.87 6.58 1.60
C LEU A 266 -8.41 6.20 1.74
N GLY A 267 -8.14 5.04 2.33
CA GLY A 267 -6.81 4.47 2.46
C GLY A 267 -6.58 3.34 1.47
N THR A 268 -5.41 3.33 0.83
CA THR A 268 -4.99 2.23 -0.04
C THR A 268 -3.71 1.61 0.50
N SER A 269 -3.58 0.28 0.46
CA SER A 269 -2.35 -0.41 0.89
C SER A 269 -1.98 -0.07 2.34
N TYR A 270 -0.77 0.43 2.62
CA TYR A 270 -0.39 0.91 3.95
C TYR A 270 -1.38 1.97 4.50
N GLY A 271 -1.99 2.80 3.65
CA GLY A 271 -3.01 3.76 4.07
C GLY A 271 -4.20 3.11 4.79
N THR A 272 -4.46 1.83 4.54
CA THR A 272 -5.50 1.07 5.26
C THR A 272 -5.12 0.79 6.71
N ARG A 273 -3.83 0.60 7.00
CA ARG A 273 -3.32 0.47 8.37
C ARG A 273 -3.53 1.78 9.16
N ILE A 274 -3.29 2.94 8.53
CA ILE A 274 -3.60 4.24 9.13
C ILE A 274 -5.09 4.33 9.48
N GLY A 275 -5.98 4.01 8.52
CA GLY A 275 -7.43 4.07 8.73
C GLY A 275 -7.94 3.08 9.78
N ALA A 276 -7.40 1.86 9.83
CA ALA A 276 -7.77 0.86 10.83
C ALA A 276 -7.34 1.28 12.24
N ILE A 277 -6.09 1.75 12.41
CA ILE A 277 -5.59 2.24 13.70
C ILE A 277 -6.33 3.52 14.13
N TYR A 278 -6.65 4.41 13.18
CA TYR A 278 -7.47 5.58 13.48
C TYR A 278 -8.85 5.18 14.02
N ALA A 279 -9.51 4.23 13.37
CA ALA A 279 -10.83 3.77 13.80
C ALA A 279 -10.81 3.11 15.19
N ASP A 280 -9.72 2.42 15.54
CA ASP A 280 -9.55 1.82 16.85
C ASP A 280 -9.28 2.86 17.94
N LEU A 281 -8.50 3.92 17.62
CA LEU A 281 -8.19 5.01 18.56
C LEU A 281 -9.38 5.97 18.75
N PHE A 282 -10.18 6.18 17.71
CA PHE A 282 -11.24 7.19 17.67
C PHE A 282 -12.55 6.64 17.07
N PRO A 283 -13.13 5.55 17.62
CA PRO A 283 -14.28 4.90 17.01
C PRO A 283 -15.49 5.82 16.86
N ASP A 284 -15.73 6.71 17.82
CA ASP A 284 -16.83 7.68 17.75
C ASP A 284 -16.64 8.75 16.66
N ARG A 285 -15.42 8.90 16.12
CA ARG A 285 -15.07 9.89 15.10
C ARG A 285 -14.98 9.30 13.69
N VAL A 286 -15.32 8.03 13.53
CA VAL A 286 -15.37 7.37 12.22
C VAL A 286 -16.60 7.87 11.45
N GLY A 287 -16.37 8.37 10.23
CA GLY A 287 -17.39 8.72 9.24
C GLY A 287 -17.49 7.64 8.17
N ARG A 288 -17.27 8.02 6.92
CA ARG A 288 -17.24 7.10 5.76
C ARG A 288 -15.80 6.72 5.46
N VAL A 289 -15.43 5.50 5.83
CA VAL A 289 -14.05 4.99 5.70
C VAL A 289 -14.01 3.82 4.75
N VAL A 290 -13.19 3.94 3.70
CA VAL A 290 -12.90 2.88 2.73
C VAL A 290 -11.43 2.49 2.84
N LEU A 291 -11.18 1.20 3.02
CA LEU A 291 -9.86 0.58 3.13
C LEU A 291 -9.65 -0.37 1.95
N ASN A 292 -8.91 0.09 0.93
CA ASN A 292 -8.71 -0.64 -0.31
C ASN A 292 -7.38 -1.39 -0.31
N SER A 293 -7.38 -2.68 -0.63
CA SER A 293 -6.21 -3.55 -0.56
C SER A 293 -5.62 -3.56 0.86
N ALA A 294 -6.39 -4.08 1.81
CA ALA A 294 -6.15 -3.86 3.23
C ALA A 294 -4.96 -4.66 3.78
N MET A 295 -4.18 -4.00 4.65
CA MET A 295 -3.21 -4.65 5.53
C MET A 295 -3.90 -5.21 6.78
N ASP A 296 -3.39 -6.33 7.29
CA ASP A 296 -3.78 -6.86 8.61
C ASP A 296 -2.90 -6.25 9.72
N PRO A 297 -3.43 -5.34 10.55
CA PRO A 297 -2.64 -4.68 11.59
C PRO A 297 -2.15 -5.61 12.70
N SER A 298 -2.76 -6.80 12.84
CA SER A 298 -2.40 -7.79 13.85
C SER A 298 -1.16 -8.61 13.50
N LYS A 299 -0.64 -8.46 12.27
CA LYS A 299 0.52 -9.21 11.79
C LYS A 299 1.77 -8.32 11.75
N GLY A 300 2.88 -8.87 12.22
CA GLY A 300 4.21 -8.30 12.05
C GLY A 300 4.67 -8.35 10.59
N GLU A 301 5.73 -7.60 10.27
CA GLU A 301 6.26 -7.53 8.91
C GLU A 301 6.77 -8.88 8.42
N THR A 302 7.47 -9.63 9.27
CA THR A 302 8.00 -10.96 8.92
C THR A 302 6.90 -11.95 8.59
N ASP A 303 5.80 -11.97 9.36
CA ASP A 303 4.65 -12.85 9.09
C ASP A 303 3.98 -12.50 7.76
N ARG A 304 3.76 -11.20 7.51
CA ARG A 304 3.18 -10.73 6.24
C ARG A 304 4.06 -11.11 5.06
N ASN A 305 5.38 -10.92 5.17
CA ASN A 305 6.31 -11.26 4.11
C ASN A 305 6.34 -12.77 3.85
N ALA A 306 6.32 -13.61 4.88
CA ALA A 306 6.29 -15.06 4.74
C ALA A 306 5.02 -15.54 4.02
N GLU A 307 3.86 -15.00 4.37
CA GLU A 307 2.59 -15.30 3.69
C GLU A 307 2.62 -14.84 2.23
N ALA A 308 3.15 -13.63 1.96
CA ALA A 308 3.27 -13.11 0.59
C ALA A 308 4.24 -13.93 -0.26
N VAL A 309 5.34 -14.41 0.31
CA VAL A 309 6.27 -15.33 -0.34
C VAL A 309 5.58 -16.63 -0.73
N ALA A 310 4.87 -17.27 0.21
CA ALA A 310 4.14 -18.51 -0.04
C ALA A 310 3.06 -18.33 -1.13
N PHE A 311 2.31 -17.23 -1.08
CA PHE A 311 1.31 -16.91 -2.10
C PHE A 311 1.92 -16.76 -3.49
N LYS A 312 2.99 -15.96 -3.62
CA LYS A 312 3.67 -15.71 -4.90
C LYS A 312 4.26 -17.00 -5.50
N GLU A 313 4.89 -17.82 -4.67
CA GLU A 313 5.42 -19.12 -5.10
C GLU A 313 4.30 -20.05 -5.60
N GLY A 314 3.16 -20.08 -4.91
CA GLY A 314 1.98 -20.84 -5.36
C GLY A 314 1.44 -20.37 -6.72
N VAL A 315 1.46 -19.05 -6.98
CA VAL A 315 1.07 -18.54 -8.31
C VAL A 315 2.11 -18.91 -9.37
N LEU A 316 3.39 -18.87 -9.03
CA LEU A 316 4.47 -19.29 -9.92
C LEU A 316 4.35 -20.76 -10.31
N HIS A 317 3.95 -21.65 -9.40
CA HIS A 317 3.68 -23.06 -9.71
C HIS A 317 2.59 -23.18 -10.79
N ARG A 318 1.48 -22.47 -10.64
CA ARG A 318 0.40 -22.45 -11.65
C ARG A 318 0.86 -21.90 -13.00
N TYR A 319 1.70 -20.86 -13.00
CA TYR A 319 2.32 -20.37 -14.23
C TYR A 319 3.16 -21.45 -14.91
N ILE A 320 3.97 -22.19 -14.16
CA ILE A 320 4.83 -23.25 -14.71
C ILE A 320 3.98 -24.37 -15.30
N GLU A 321 2.93 -24.81 -14.63
CA GLU A 321 1.98 -25.79 -15.16
C GLU A 321 1.36 -25.31 -16.48
N HIS A 322 0.93 -24.05 -16.54
CA HIS A 322 0.45 -23.44 -17.78
C HIS A 322 1.53 -23.41 -18.87
N CYS A 323 2.73 -22.94 -18.56
CA CYS A 323 3.85 -22.87 -19.50
C CYS A 323 4.14 -24.24 -20.12
N GLN A 324 4.20 -25.29 -19.30
CA GLN A 324 4.51 -26.66 -19.75
C GLN A 324 3.44 -27.27 -20.66
N THR A 325 2.25 -26.71 -20.74
CA THR A 325 1.27 -27.10 -21.78
C THR A 325 1.66 -26.61 -23.17
N ASN A 326 2.56 -25.64 -23.27
CA ASN A 326 3.01 -25.00 -24.50
C ASN A 326 4.37 -25.56 -24.95
N SER A 327 4.50 -25.90 -26.24
CA SER A 327 5.75 -26.47 -26.80
C SER A 327 6.96 -25.50 -26.76
N GLY A 328 6.72 -24.22 -26.50
CA GLY A 328 7.76 -23.19 -26.36
C GLY A 328 8.25 -22.95 -24.94
N CYS A 329 7.73 -23.65 -23.93
CA CYS A 329 8.16 -23.49 -22.55
C CYS A 329 9.62 -23.89 -22.36
N PRO A 330 10.48 -23.01 -21.80
CA PRO A 330 11.90 -23.34 -21.58
C PRO A 330 12.12 -24.17 -20.30
N LEU A 331 11.06 -24.40 -19.52
CA LEU A 331 11.08 -25.11 -18.25
C LEU A 331 10.58 -26.54 -18.42
N SER A 332 11.22 -27.53 -17.78
CA SER A 332 10.92 -28.93 -17.97
C SER A 332 11.02 -29.75 -16.67
N GLY A 333 10.47 -30.94 -16.66
CA GLY A 333 10.43 -31.83 -15.49
C GLY A 333 9.18 -31.59 -14.63
N SER A 334 9.22 -31.95 -13.35
CA SER A 334 8.18 -31.62 -12.39
C SER A 334 8.09 -30.10 -12.16
N THR A 335 6.99 -29.62 -11.61
CA THR A 335 6.83 -28.20 -11.27
C THR A 335 7.95 -27.71 -10.35
N ASP A 336 8.33 -28.49 -9.33
CA ASP A 336 9.44 -28.15 -8.42
C ASP A 336 10.79 -28.07 -9.13
N GLU A 337 11.09 -29.01 -10.05
CA GLU A 337 12.31 -28.97 -10.86
C GLU A 337 12.34 -27.74 -11.79
N ALA A 338 11.21 -27.37 -12.35
CA ALA A 338 11.06 -26.21 -13.21
C ALA A 338 11.21 -24.90 -12.41
N VAL A 339 10.65 -24.79 -11.19
CA VAL A 339 10.91 -23.68 -10.27
C VAL A 339 12.39 -23.56 -9.95
N ALA A 340 13.05 -24.67 -9.64
CA ALA A 340 14.48 -24.67 -9.35
C ALA A 340 15.34 -24.24 -10.57
N GLN A 341 14.94 -24.64 -11.80
CA GLN A 341 15.58 -24.18 -13.04
C GLN A 341 15.46 -22.66 -13.22
N LEU A 342 14.24 -22.12 -13.01
CA LEU A 342 14.00 -20.68 -13.12
C LEU A 342 14.75 -19.90 -12.03
N ALA A 343 14.74 -20.37 -10.80
CA ALA A 343 15.48 -19.76 -9.69
C ALA A 343 16.99 -19.75 -9.96
N ALA A 344 17.57 -20.87 -10.39
CA ALA A 344 18.98 -20.97 -10.73
C ALA A 344 19.36 -20.06 -11.91
N PHE A 345 18.50 -19.96 -12.93
CA PHE A 345 18.70 -19.02 -14.03
C PHE A 345 18.73 -17.58 -13.54
N VAL A 346 17.74 -17.14 -12.77
CA VAL A 346 17.65 -15.76 -12.26
C VAL A 346 18.81 -15.47 -11.30
N ASP A 347 19.13 -16.38 -10.38
CA ASP A 347 20.29 -16.22 -9.46
C ASP A 347 21.64 -16.10 -10.21
N SER A 348 21.75 -16.69 -11.41
CA SER A 348 22.95 -16.55 -12.25
C SER A 348 23.19 -15.14 -12.76
N LEU A 349 22.15 -14.29 -12.77
CA LEU A 349 22.20 -12.92 -13.27
C LEU A 349 22.94 -11.96 -12.33
N ASP A 350 23.21 -12.36 -11.09
CA ASP A 350 24.10 -11.62 -10.17
C ASP A 350 25.51 -11.48 -10.74
N LYS A 351 26.01 -12.55 -11.37
CA LYS A 351 27.36 -12.59 -11.93
C LYS A 351 27.40 -12.28 -13.42
N ASN A 352 26.33 -12.61 -14.14
CA ASN A 352 26.23 -12.46 -15.58
C ASN A 352 24.86 -11.86 -15.94
N PRO A 353 24.67 -10.55 -15.82
CA PRO A 353 23.41 -9.90 -16.18
C PRO A 353 22.99 -10.20 -17.63
N LEU A 354 21.69 -10.25 -17.89
CA LEU A 354 21.17 -10.36 -19.25
C LEU A 354 21.39 -9.07 -20.02
N SER A 355 21.83 -9.18 -21.26
CA SER A 355 22.01 -8.06 -22.20
C SER A 355 21.13 -8.24 -23.42
N ALA A 356 20.94 -7.16 -24.17
CA ALA A 356 20.35 -7.16 -25.50
C ALA A 356 21.41 -6.72 -26.52
N PRO A 357 21.41 -7.24 -27.76
CA PRO A 357 22.44 -6.93 -28.77
C PRO A 357 22.61 -5.43 -29.09
N ASP A 358 21.53 -4.67 -29.00
CA ASP A 358 21.48 -3.25 -29.38
C ASP A 358 21.27 -2.30 -28.20
N SER A 359 21.65 -2.71 -26.97
CA SER A 359 21.45 -1.91 -25.76
C SER A 359 22.55 -2.11 -24.74
N ASP A 360 23.04 -1.01 -24.17
CA ASP A 360 23.93 -1.04 -23.00
C ASP A 360 23.18 -1.36 -21.69
N THR A 361 21.84 -1.38 -21.73
CA THR A 361 21.02 -1.74 -20.58
C THR A 361 21.08 -3.24 -20.33
N THR A 362 21.30 -3.62 -19.08
CA THR A 362 21.31 -5.02 -18.64
C THR A 362 20.18 -5.27 -17.63
N VAL A 363 19.86 -6.54 -17.41
CA VAL A 363 18.88 -7.00 -16.42
C VAL A 363 19.60 -7.91 -15.42
N ASN A 364 19.62 -7.50 -14.15
CA ASN A 364 20.17 -8.25 -13.02
C ASN A 364 19.13 -9.15 -12.35
N THR A 365 19.52 -9.87 -11.29
CA THR A 365 18.66 -10.78 -10.54
C THR A 365 17.40 -10.09 -9.96
N MET A 366 17.53 -8.91 -9.35
CA MET A 366 16.41 -8.23 -8.74
C MET A 366 15.43 -7.71 -9.80
N GLU A 367 15.95 -7.15 -10.88
CA GLU A 367 15.14 -6.65 -12.01
C GLU A 367 14.41 -7.79 -12.74
N ALA A 368 15.09 -8.91 -12.99
CA ALA A 368 14.46 -10.10 -13.54
C ALA A 368 13.36 -10.65 -12.61
N THR A 369 13.63 -10.68 -11.30
CA THR A 369 12.62 -11.09 -10.31
C THR A 369 11.40 -10.16 -10.33
N ALA A 370 11.59 -8.84 -10.40
CA ALA A 370 10.49 -7.88 -10.46
C ALA A 370 9.65 -8.03 -11.75
N ILE A 371 10.30 -8.20 -12.91
CA ILE A 371 9.60 -8.45 -14.19
C ILE A 371 8.78 -9.75 -14.10
N ILE A 372 9.38 -10.83 -13.58
CA ILE A 372 8.68 -12.11 -13.43
C ILE A 372 7.53 -11.97 -12.44
N GLN A 373 7.74 -11.33 -11.28
CA GLN A 373 6.67 -11.09 -10.31
C GLN A 373 5.52 -10.31 -10.93
N GLN A 374 5.80 -9.25 -11.69
CA GLN A 374 4.77 -8.45 -12.35
C GLN A 374 3.92 -9.31 -13.29
N LEU A 375 4.55 -10.11 -14.16
CA LEU A 375 3.85 -10.90 -15.18
C LEU A 375 3.27 -12.21 -14.63
N VAL A 376 3.74 -12.70 -13.50
CA VAL A 376 3.16 -13.90 -12.84
C VAL A 376 1.97 -13.53 -11.97
N VAL A 377 2.08 -12.46 -11.17
CA VAL A 377 1.17 -12.22 -10.04
C VAL A 377 0.44 -10.89 -10.11
N GLU A 378 1.13 -9.77 -10.42
CA GLU A 378 0.53 -8.44 -10.27
C GLU A 378 -0.36 -8.06 -11.46
N GLN A 379 0.12 -8.34 -12.66
CA GLN A 379 -0.59 -8.18 -13.93
C GLN A 379 -0.32 -9.42 -14.79
N PRO A 380 -0.95 -10.56 -14.48
CA PRO A 380 -0.61 -11.83 -15.11
C PRO A 380 -0.75 -11.79 -16.64
N ASP A 381 0.38 -11.99 -17.31
CA ASP A 381 0.49 -12.21 -18.75
C ASP A 381 1.49 -13.35 -18.97
N TRP A 382 1.01 -14.55 -18.74
CA TRP A 382 1.83 -15.77 -18.72
C TRP A 382 2.40 -16.13 -20.09
N ASP A 383 1.69 -15.80 -21.17
CA ASP A 383 2.18 -16.05 -22.53
C ASP A 383 3.32 -15.08 -22.89
N THR A 384 3.18 -13.80 -22.52
CA THR A 384 4.26 -12.81 -22.65
C THR A 384 5.47 -13.20 -21.80
N LEU A 385 5.26 -13.66 -20.57
CA LEU A 385 6.37 -14.14 -19.73
C LEU A 385 7.08 -15.34 -20.36
N THR A 386 6.33 -16.32 -20.89
CA THR A 386 6.91 -17.47 -21.58
C THR A 386 7.73 -17.03 -22.79
N ALA A 387 7.20 -16.09 -23.59
CA ALA A 387 7.92 -15.53 -24.75
C ALA A 387 9.22 -14.80 -24.35
N MET A 388 9.27 -14.16 -23.16
CA MET A 388 10.47 -13.52 -22.63
C MET A 388 11.49 -14.54 -22.10
N LEU A 389 11.03 -15.54 -21.34
CA LEU A 389 11.90 -16.51 -20.69
C LEU A 389 12.56 -17.45 -21.70
N THR A 390 11.87 -17.82 -22.78
CA THR A 390 12.38 -18.79 -23.76
C THR A 390 13.72 -18.34 -24.35
N PRO A 391 13.89 -17.19 -25.03
CA PRO A 391 15.18 -16.75 -25.54
C PRO A 391 16.17 -16.42 -24.40
N ALA A 392 15.69 -15.86 -23.27
CA ALA A 392 16.56 -15.53 -22.15
C ALA A 392 17.26 -16.76 -21.56
N MET A 393 16.54 -17.87 -21.40
CA MET A 393 17.07 -19.11 -20.80
C MET A 393 17.83 -19.99 -21.81
N THR A 394 17.40 -20.03 -23.10
CA THR A 394 17.99 -20.95 -24.09
C THR A 394 19.19 -20.36 -24.81
N THR A 395 19.18 -19.07 -25.12
CA THR A 395 20.23 -18.39 -25.90
C THR A 395 20.86 -17.19 -25.19
N ARG A 396 20.47 -16.88 -23.96
CA ARG A 396 20.89 -15.69 -23.20
C ARG A 396 20.50 -14.38 -23.88
N ASP A 397 19.48 -14.37 -24.76
CA ASP A 397 18.96 -13.16 -25.37
C ASP A 397 18.00 -12.45 -24.39
N GLY A 398 18.45 -11.33 -23.82
CA GLY A 398 17.70 -10.51 -22.89
C GLY A 398 16.83 -9.43 -23.52
N THR A 399 16.70 -9.38 -24.85
CA THR A 399 16.05 -8.28 -25.59
C THR A 399 14.68 -7.92 -25.04
N LEU A 400 13.80 -8.92 -24.79
CA LEU A 400 12.45 -8.66 -24.31
C LEU A 400 12.44 -8.21 -22.84
N MET A 401 13.30 -8.75 -21.98
CA MET A 401 13.42 -8.32 -20.58
C MET A 401 14.02 -6.92 -20.45
N VAL A 402 15.01 -6.57 -21.28
CA VAL A 402 15.56 -5.21 -21.36
C VAL A 402 14.49 -4.21 -21.78
N LYS A 403 13.66 -4.55 -22.79
CA LYS A 403 12.52 -3.72 -23.20
C LYS A 403 11.48 -3.56 -22.08
N ALA A 404 11.16 -4.64 -21.37
CA ALA A 404 10.24 -4.59 -20.24
C ALA A 404 10.77 -3.67 -19.13
N LYS A 405 12.07 -3.78 -18.77
CA LYS A 405 12.72 -2.87 -17.83
C LYS A 405 12.62 -1.40 -18.29
N GLN A 406 12.92 -1.11 -19.55
CA GLN A 406 12.87 0.25 -20.10
C GLN A 406 11.46 0.83 -20.18
N GLY A 407 10.45 -0.03 -20.33
CA GLY A 407 9.03 0.36 -20.36
C GLY A 407 8.38 0.48 -18.97
N SER A 408 9.04 0.02 -17.92
CA SER A 408 8.52 0.07 -16.55
C SER A 408 8.96 1.37 -15.86
N SER A 409 7.99 2.14 -15.35
CA SER A 409 8.28 3.32 -14.51
C SER A 409 9.02 2.95 -13.22
N ASP A 410 8.75 1.77 -12.67
CA ASP A 410 9.32 1.30 -11.41
C ASP A 410 10.76 0.77 -11.56
N LEU A 411 11.14 0.36 -12.79
CA LEU A 411 12.47 -0.19 -13.09
C LEU A 411 13.35 0.77 -13.89
N SER A 412 12.78 1.84 -14.45
CA SER A 412 13.52 2.87 -15.15
C SER A 412 14.26 3.76 -14.15
N PRO A 413 15.56 4.02 -14.34
CA PRO A 413 16.30 4.88 -13.43
C PRO A 413 15.74 6.31 -13.48
N GLU A 414 15.54 6.89 -12.28
CA GLU A 414 15.28 8.31 -12.15
C GLU A 414 16.45 9.10 -12.75
N THR A 415 16.13 10.06 -13.63
CA THR A 415 17.14 10.81 -14.37
C THR A 415 17.45 12.18 -13.79
N THR A 416 16.57 12.68 -12.92
CA THR A 416 16.79 13.97 -12.24
C THR A 416 17.39 13.76 -10.86
N VAL A 417 18.26 14.66 -10.43
CA VAL A 417 18.83 14.62 -9.07
C VAL A 417 17.73 14.66 -8.01
N GLU A 418 16.72 15.49 -8.22
CA GLU A 418 15.59 15.61 -7.29
C GLU A 418 14.77 14.31 -7.22
N GLY A 419 14.48 13.68 -8.37
CA GLY A 419 13.78 12.41 -8.42
C GLY A 419 14.55 11.29 -7.72
N VAL A 420 15.87 11.21 -7.93
CA VAL A 420 16.74 10.24 -7.23
C VAL A 420 16.74 10.48 -5.72
N VAL A 421 16.82 11.75 -5.28
CA VAL A 421 16.77 12.12 -3.85
C VAL A 421 15.43 11.71 -3.24
N ASN A 422 14.33 12.04 -3.91
CA ASN A 422 12.98 11.74 -3.44
C ASN A 422 12.76 10.23 -3.31
N ASN A 423 13.14 9.45 -4.33
CA ASN A 423 13.04 8.00 -4.31
C ASN A 423 13.90 7.38 -3.20
N ALA A 424 15.16 7.82 -3.05
CA ALA A 424 16.04 7.32 -1.98
C ALA A 424 15.48 7.63 -0.58
N ASN A 425 14.96 8.83 -0.36
CA ASN A 425 14.35 9.20 0.92
C ASN A 425 13.02 8.42 1.14
N GLU A 426 12.18 8.23 0.12
CA GLU A 426 10.96 7.42 0.21
C GLU A 426 11.25 5.98 0.62
N GLN A 427 12.25 5.33 0.01
CA GLN A 427 12.65 3.97 0.37
C GLN A 427 13.15 3.86 1.82
N ILE A 428 13.92 4.87 2.29
CA ILE A 428 14.37 4.87 3.67
C ILE A 428 13.18 5.12 4.62
N MET A 429 12.25 5.99 4.26
CA MET A 429 11.03 6.23 5.05
C MET A 429 10.15 4.99 5.13
N PHE A 430 10.09 4.17 4.08
CA PHE A 430 9.44 2.86 4.16
C PHE A 430 10.03 2.03 5.31
N GLY A 431 11.36 1.94 5.39
CA GLY A 431 12.06 1.24 6.48
C GLY A 431 11.80 1.89 7.85
N ALA A 432 11.90 3.22 7.94
CA ALA A 432 11.71 3.96 9.18
C ALA A 432 10.33 3.73 9.81
N VAL A 433 9.26 3.86 9.02
CA VAL A 433 7.88 3.61 9.47
C VAL A 433 7.67 2.14 9.82
N THR A 434 8.17 1.22 8.97
CA THR A 434 8.06 -0.21 9.23
C THR A 434 8.74 -0.59 10.55
N CYS A 435 9.92 -0.03 10.84
CA CYS A 435 10.62 -0.29 12.10
C CYS A 435 9.89 0.32 13.31
N ASN A 436 9.30 1.50 13.16
CA ASN A 436 8.48 2.10 14.24
C ASN A 436 7.21 1.27 14.52
N ASP A 437 6.63 0.64 13.48
CA ASP A 437 5.41 -0.17 13.61
C ASP A 437 5.67 -1.62 14.06
N ASN A 438 6.93 -2.06 14.09
CA ASN A 438 7.31 -3.43 14.45
C ASN A 438 8.48 -3.39 15.45
N PRO A 439 8.18 -3.43 16.77
CA PRO A 439 9.19 -3.51 17.79
C PRO A 439 10.12 -4.72 17.61
N ASP A 440 11.35 -4.57 18.07
CA ASP A 440 12.34 -5.65 18.02
C ASP A 440 11.89 -6.89 18.78
N THR A 441 11.73 -7.99 18.07
CA THR A 441 11.33 -9.28 18.63
C THR A 441 12.52 -10.13 19.09
N GLY A 442 13.74 -9.60 18.98
CA GLY A 442 14.97 -10.35 19.26
C GLY A 442 15.51 -11.07 18.02
N GLY A 443 16.54 -11.88 18.21
CA GLY A 443 17.21 -12.64 17.16
C GLY A 443 18.64 -12.15 16.86
N THR A 444 19.39 -12.98 16.20
CA THR A 444 20.78 -12.74 15.79
C THR A 444 20.91 -12.83 14.27
N ALA A 445 21.94 -12.22 13.71
CA ALA A 445 22.21 -12.32 12.26
C ALA A 445 22.27 -13.78 11.78
N SER A 446 22.91 -14.67 12.56
CA SER A 446 23.02 -16.09 12.22
C SER A 446 21.67 -16.81 12.23
N GLU A 447 20.77 -16.48 13.16
CA GLU A 447 19.42 -17.05 13.20
C GLU A 447 18.60 -16.57 12.00
N TRP A 448 18.67 -15.29 11.65
CA TRP A 448 17.97 -14.74 10.48
C TRP A 448 18.51 -15.31 9.17
N ASP A 449 19.83 -15.50 9.03
CA ASP A 449 20.42 -16.18 7.86
C ASP A 449 19.96 -17.64 7.75
N ALA A 450 19.86 -18.35 8.88
CA ALA A 450 19.35 -19.72 8.91
C ALA A 450 17.85 -19.80 8.54
N GLN A 451 17.04 -18.85 9.01
CA GLN A 451 15.62 -18.75 8.63
C GLN A 451 15.46 -18.42 7.14
N ALA A 452 16.23 -17.46 6.63
CA ALA A 452 16.21 -17.11 5.20
C ALA A 452 16.60 -18.29 4.31
N ALA A 453 17.61 -19.08 4.73
CA ALA A 453 18.02 -20.30 4.03
C ALA A 453 16.92 -21.39 4.06
N ALA A 454 16.24 -21.55 5.18
CA ALA A 454 15.12 -22.48 5.31
C ALA A 454 13.94 -22.07 4.43
N GLU A 455 13.60 -20.77 4.43
CA GLU A 455 12.54 -20.22 3.57
C GLU A 455 12.90 -20.36 2.08
N LYS A 456 14.13 -20.06 1.67
CA LYS A 456 14.58 -20.27 0.28
C LYS A 456 14.54 -21.74 -0.13
N LYS A 457 14.75 -22.66 0.79
CA LYS A 457 14.58 -24.09 0.52
C LYS A 457 13.11 -24.48 0.30
N ALA A 458 12.18 -23.86 1.06
CA ALA A 458 10.75 -24.11 0.92
C ALA A 458 10.15 -23.40 -0.30
N TYR A 459 10.64 -22.22 -0.62
CA TYR A 459 10.19 -21.34 -1.71
C TYR A 459 11.40 -20.89 -2.55
N PRO A 460 11.87 -21.71 -3.49
CA PRO A 460 13.16 -21.50 -4.16
C PRO A 460 13.25 -20.20 -4.97
N PHE A 461 12.12 -19.69 -5.49
CA PHE A 461 12.14 -18.50 -6.32
C PHE A 461 11.94 -17.20 -5.49
N PHE A 462 10.91 -17.13 -4.65
CA PHE A 462 10.59 -15.92 -3.90
C PHE A 462 11.10 -15.92 -2.45
N GLY A 463 11.55 -17.05 -1.91
CA GLY A 463 11.96 -17.17 -0.51
C GLY A 463 13.32 -16.53 -0.18
N GLY A 464 13.59 -16.43 1.13
CA GLY A 464 14.84 -15.92 1.69
C GLY A 464 14.82 -14.44 2.06
N ILE A 465 13.65 -13.81 2.09
CA ILE A 465 13.52 -12.36 2.30
C ILE A 465 12.59 -11.96 3.45
N SER A 466 11.79 -12.86 4.03
CA SER A 466 10.73 -12.49 4.98
C SER A 466 11.24 -11.73 6.21
N ASN A 467 12.37 -12.12 6.76
CA ASN A 467 12.99 -11.50 7.94
C ASN A 467 13.98 -10.35 7.59
N ALA A 468 13.98 -9.89 6.35
CA ALA A 468 14.92 -8.86 5.92
C ALA A 468 14.74 -7.54 6.69
N MET A 469 13.49 -7.19 7.02
CA MET A 469 13.17 -5.98 7.77
C MET A 469 13.55 -6.10 9.25
N ASP A 470 13.42 -7.26 9.90
CA ASP A 470 13.85 -7.44 11.29
C ASP A 470 15.35 -7.15 11.45
N ALA A 471 16.18 -7.68 10.52
CA ALA A 471 17.60 -7.41 10.51
C ALA A 471 17.90 -5.92 10.25
N TYR A 472 17.20 -5.30 9.30
CA TYR A 472 17.35 -3.87 9.00
C TYR A 472 16.95 -3.01 10.21
N CYS A 473 15.80 -3.29 10.82
CA CYS A 473 15.27 -2.54 11.97
C CYS A 473 16.16 -2.66 13.20
N ARG A 474 16.82 -3.81 13.41
CA ARG A 474 17.84 -3.95 14.46
C ARG A 474 18.97 -2.93 14.27
N GLY A 475 19.45 -2.74 13.06
CA GLY A 475 20.47 -1.73 12.74
C GLY A 475 19.94 -0.30 12.80
N TRP A 476 18.71 -0.09 12.34
CA TRP A 476 18.03 1.20 12.34
C TRP A 476 17.93 1.81 13.75
N GLY A 477 17.58 1.03 14.76
CA GLY A 477 17.62 1.41 16.17
C GLY A 477 16.47 2.30 16.66
N HIS A 478 15.71 2.94 15.77
CA HIS A 478 14.54 3.76 16.10
C HIS A 478 13.29 2.90 15.90
N GLN A 479 12.85 2.23 16.95
CA GLN A 479 11.73 1.30 16.91
C GLN A 479 10.62 1.75 17.86
N GLY A 480 9.37 1.55 17.44
CA GLY A 480 8.22 1.80 18.30
C GLY A 480 8.08 0.79 19.42
N THR A 481 7.19 1.10 20.36
CA THR A 481 6.91 0.26 21.53
C THR A 481 5.59 -0.50 21.41
N ILE A 482 4.75 -0.17 20.42
CA ILE A 482 3.42 -0.75 20.22
C ILE A 482 3.54 -1.92 19.23
N PRO A 483 3.35 -3.17 19.67
CA PRO A 483 3.41 -4.32 18.77
C PRO A 483 2.20 -4.37 17.84
N PRO A 484 2.29 -5.10 16.73
CA PRO A 484 1.14 -5.43 15.89
C PRO A 484 0.01 -6.03 16.72
N GLN A 485 -1.20 -5.52 16.58
CA GLN A 485 -2.35 -5.92 17.37
C GLN A 485 -3.65 -5.84 16.56
N LYS A 486 -4.68 -6.54 17.03
CA LYS A 486 -6.01 -6.48 16.42
C LYS A 486 -6.62 -5.10 16.65
N THR A 487 -7.29 -4.60 15.62
CA THR A 487 -8.06 -3.36 15.65
C THR A 487 -9.55 -3.71 15.67
N ARG A 488 -10.27 -3.29 16.70
CA ARG A 488 -11.70 -3.60 16.85
C ARG A 488 -12.59 -2.47 16.41
N ALA A 489 -12.17 -1.23 16.62
CA ALA A 489 -12.97 -0.02 16.37
C ALA A 489 -14.38 -0.14 16.98
N GLU A 490 -14.47 -0.54 18.26
CA GLU A 490 -15.72 -0.89 18.93
C GLU A 490 -16.72 0.26 18.92
N GLY A 491 -17.92 0.01 18.36
CA GLY A 491 -18.99 1.00 18.24
C GLY A 491 -18.82 2.00 17.09
N SER A 492 -17.84 1.83 16.21
CA SER A 492 -17.64 2.73 15.06
C SER A 492 -18.78 2.65 14.03
N ALA A 493 -18.87 3.68 13.20
CA ALA A 493 -19.66 3.62 11.96
C ALA A 493 -19.15 2.50 11.04
N PRO A 494 -19.93 2.05 10.04
CA PRO A 494 -19.49 1.04 9.08
C PRO A 494 -18.18 1.42 8.39
N ILE A 495 -17.28 0.45 8.23
CA ILE A 495 -16.02 0.58 7.51
C ILE A 495 -16.05 -0.39 6.32
N LEU A 496 -15.89 0.13 5.10
CA LEU A 496 -15.85 -0.68 3.90
C LEU A 496 -14.42 -1.13 3.59
N ILE A 497 -14.20 -2.42 3.53
CA ILE A 497 -12.94 -3.04 3.14
C ILE A 497 -13.08 -3.59 1.72
N VAL A 498 -12.18 -3.20 0.81
CA VAL A 498 -12.12 -3.75 -0.55
C VAL A 498 -10.92 -4.68 -0.64
N GLY A 499 -11.18 -5.97 -0.87
CA GLY A 499 -10.15 -7.00 -0.98
C GLY A 499 -10.10 -7.58 -2.40
N ILE A 500 -8.90 -7.75 -2.96
CA ILE A 500 -8.68 -8.29 -4.30
C ILE A 500 -8.10 -9.70 -4.16
N THR A 501 -8.74 -10.73 -4.77
CA THR A 501 -8.38 -12.14 -4.56
C THR A 501 -6.97 -12.49 -5.02
N GLY A 502 -6.43 -11.80 -6.02
CA GLY A 502 -5.07 -11.98 -6.55
C GLY A 502 -4.11 -10.87 -6.15
N ASP A 503 -4.39 -10.11 -5.09
CA ASP A 503 -3.45 -9.10 -4.58
C ASP A 503 -2.24 -9.79 -3.92
N SER A 504 -1.04 -9.53 -4.45
CA SER A 504 0.21 -10.13 -3.98
C SER A 504 1.01 -9.25 -3.02
N ARG A 505 0.58 -8.01 -2.83
CA ARG A 505 1.23 -7.04 -1.93
C ARG A 505 0.51 -6.95 -0.59
N THR A 506 -0.84 -6.94 -0.64
CA THR A 506 -1.70 -7.07 0.54
C THR A 506 -2.70 -8.18 0.28
N LEU A 507 -2.38 -9.37 0.79
CA LEU A 507 -3.13 -10.59 0.48
C LEU A 507 -4.61 -10.44 0.80
N TYR A 508 -5.46 -11.04 -0.02
CA TYR A 508 -6.91 -11.05 0.20
C TYR A 508 -7.30 -11.55 1.60
N SER A 509 -6.58 -12.56 2.12
CA SER A 509 -6.76 -13.04 3.50
C SER A 509 -6.58 -11.96 4.57
N TRP A 510 -5.75 -10.95 4.31
CA TRP A 510 -5.57 -9.83 5.26
C TRP A 510 -6.79 -8.91 5.27
N SER A 511 -7.40 -8.68 4.10
CA SER A 511 -8.68 -7.96 4.01
C SER A 511 -9.80 -8.70 4.74
N GLN A 512 -9.87 -10.04 4.60
CA GLN A 512 -10.81 -10.88 5.35
C GLN A 512 -10.55 -10.82 6.86
N ASN A 513 -9.29 -10.93 7.27
CA ASN A 513 -8.90 -10.87 8.67
C ASN A 513 -9.24 -9.51 9.30
N LEU A 514 -8.93 -8.39 8.62
CA LEU A 514 -9.26 -7.06 9.11
C LEU A 514 -10.77 -6.88 9.24
N THR A 515 -11.55 -7.34 8.23
CA THR A 515 -13.01 -7.31 8.30
C THR A 515 -13.54 -8.05 9.53
N GLY A 516 -12.98 -9.23 9.82
CA GLY A 516 -13.36 -10.02 11.00
C GLY A 516 -12.86 -9.48 12.34
N GLN A 517 -11.88 -8.56 12.34
CA GLN A 517 -11.39 -7.87 13.54
C GLN A 517 -12.26 -6.68 13.92
N LEU A 518 -12.74 -5.93 12.93
CA LEU A 518 -13.55 -4.73 13.11
C LEU A 518 -14.98 -5.09 13.50
N ASP A 519 -15.51 -4.48 14.55
CA ASP A 519 -16.89 -4.70 15.01
C ASP A 519 -17.94 -4.38 13.92
N ASN A 520 -17.64 -3.43 13.03
CA ASN A 520 -18.53 -3.00 11.95
C ASN A 520 -17.80 -2.94 10.59
N GLY A 521 -17.01 -3.98 10.31
CA GLY A 521 -16.28 -4.13 9.05
C GLY A 521 -17.15 -4.82 7.98
N HIS A 522 -17.11 -4.32 6.74
CA HIS A 522 -17.86 -4.86 5.60
C HIS A 522 -16.92 -5.13 4.44
N LEU A 523 -16.86 -6.39 3.97
CA LEU A 523 -15.98 -6.81 2.88
C LEU A 523 -16.69 -6.74 1.53
N LEU A 524 -16.05 -6.05 0.59
CA LEU A 524 -16.38 -6.09 -0.83
C LEU A 524 -15.23 -6.82 -1.56
N THR A 525 -15.55 -7.95 -2.17
CA THR A 525 -14.54 -8.79 -2.84
C THR A 525 -14.45 -8.46 -4.33
N VAL A 526 -13.25 -8.15 -4.78
CA VAL A 526 -12.90 -8.05 -6.21
C VAL A 526 -12.23 -9.36 -6.63
N GLN A 527 -12.88 -10.09 -7.52
CA GLN A 527 -12.30 -11.27 -8.14
C GLN A 527 -11.33 -10.83 -9.24
N GLY A 528 -10.03 -10.96 -9.04
CA GLY A 528 -9.06 -10.48 -10.00
C GLY A 528 -7.66 -10.38 -9.43
N TYR A 529 -6.77 -9.83 -10.26
CA TYR A 529 -5.39 -9.54 -9.90
C TYR A 529 -5.18 -8.03 -9.82
N GLY A 530 -4.12 -7.62 -9.15
CA GLY A 530 -3.73 -6.24 -9.00
C GLY A 530 -3.64 -5.80 -7.54
N HIS A 531 -3.20 -4.57 -7.32
CA HIS A 531 -3.03 -3.98 -6.01
C HIS A 531 -3.55 -2.54 -6.03
N GLY A 532 -4.39 -2.16 -5.07
CA GLY A 532 -4.90 -0.81 -4.92
C GLY A 532 -5.93 -0.37 -5.96
N THR A 533 -6.35 -1.26 -6.87
CA THR A 533 -7.35 -0.96 -7.89
C THR A 533 -8.75 -1.26 -7.38
N PHE A 534 -9.71 -0.40 -7.69
CA PHE A 534 -11.10 -0.67 -7.35
C PHE A 534 -11.77 -1.59 -8.38
N GLY A 535 -11.36 -1.54 -9.64
CA GLY A 535 -11.99 -2.31 -10.71
C GLY A 535 -13.51 -2.18 -10.68
N CYS A 536 -14.20 -3.32 -10.65
CA CYS A 536 -15.67 -3.39 -10.57
C CYS A 536 -16.25 -2.89 -9.23
N ALA A 537 -15.46 -2.85 -8.15
CA ALA A 537 -15.89 -2.34 -6.84
C ALA A 537 -16.02 -0.81 -6.78
N TYR A 538 -15.56 -0.11 -7.83
CA TYR A 538 -15.52 1.36 -7.86
C TYR A 538 -16.88 2.00 -7.54
N ALA A 539 -17.93 1.59 -8.25
CA ALA A 539 -19.27 2.17 -8.07
C ALA A 539 -19.80 1.95 -6.65
N ALA A 540 -19.58 0.78 -6.07
CA ALA A 540 -20.03 0.49 -4.70
C ALA A 540 -19.21 1.27 -3.65
N ALA A 541 -17.92 1.45 -3.85
CA ALA A 541 -17.08 2.26 -2.97
C ALA A 541 -17.46 3.74 -3.02
N ILE A 542 -17.78 4.27 -4.21
CA ILE A 542 -18.31 5.64 -4.38
C ILE A 542 -19.66 5.79 -3.71
N ASP A 543 -20.59 4.85 -3.95
CA ASP A 543 -21.93 4.90 -3.33
C ASP A 543 -21.85 4.85 -1.79
N PHE A 544 -20.92 4.06 -1.24
CA PHE A 544 -20.65 4.08 0.19
C PHE A 544 -20.12 5.45 0.66
N LEU A 545 -19.15 6.04 -0.05
CA LEU A 545 -18.59 7.35 0.32
C LEU A 545 -19.60 8.48 0.17
N VAL A 546 -20.44 8.47 -0.86
CA VAL A 546 -21.40 9.55 -1.14
C VAL A 546 -22.70 9.37 -0.36
N ASN A 547 -23.30 8.17 -0.40
CA ASN A 547 -24.61 7.90 0.17
C ASN A 547 -24.59 7.13 1.49
N GLY A 548 -23.44 6.55 1.87
CA GLY A 548 -23.32 5.66 3.04
C GLY A 548 -23.94 4.27 2.82
N THR A 549 -24.18 3.89 1.57
CA THR A 549 -24.76 2.58 1.25
C THR A 549 -23.74 1.47 1.50
N VAL A 550 -23.99 0.65 2.50
CA VAL A 550 -23.16 -0.52 2.81
C VAL A 550 -23.52 -1.65 1.85
N PRO A 551 -22.53 -2.21 1.09
CA PRO A 551 -22.78 -3.38 0.27
C PRO A 551 -23.29 -4.57 1.09
N ALA A 552 -24.15 -5.40 0.49
CA ALA A 552 -24.64 -6.61 1.16
C ALA A 552 -23.45 -7.55 1.51
N GLU A 553 -23.59 -8.30 2.61
CA GLU A 553 -22.58 -9.28 3.02
C GLU A 553 -22.33 -10.31 1.88
N GLY A 554 -21.06 -10.62 1.64
CA GLY A 554 -20.65 -11.53 0.58
C GLY A 554 -20.70 -10.93 -0.84
N THR A 555 -20.89 -9.61 -0.98
CA THR A 555 -20.86 -8.96 -2.30
C THR A 555 -19.51 -9.18 -2.96
N THR A 556 -19.57 -9.73 -4.17
CA THR A 556 -18.41 -9.97 -5.04
C THR A 556 -18.63 -9.34 -6.41
N CYS A 557 -17.54 -8.92 -7.04
CA CYS A 557 -17.58 -8.46 -8.43
C CYS A 557 -16.35 -8.91 -9.19
N ASP A 558 -16.46 -9.04 -10.52
CA ASP A 558 -15.38 -9.48 -11.41
C ASP A 558 -14.63 -8.29 -12.00
N ALA A 559 -13.31 -8.29 -11.89
CA ALA A 559 -12.43 -7.24 -12.44
C ALA A 559 -12.14 -7.43 -13.95
N GLY A 560 -12.78 -8.39 -14.61
CA GLY A 560 -12.60 -8.68 -16.04
C GLY A 560 -11.85 -10.01 -16.29
N PRO A 561 -11.49 -10.30 -17.56
CA PRO A 561 -10.94 -11.60 -17.94
C PRO A 561 -9.65 -11.89 -17.17
N GLN A 562 -9.68 -12.99 -16.45
CA GLN A 562 -8.53 -13.56 -15.77
C GLN A 562 -7.70 -14.35 -16.80
N PRO A 563 -6.37 -14.40 -16.72
CA PRO A 563 -5.64 -15.45 -17.42
C PRO A 563 -6.23 -16.79 -16.99
N ALA A 564 -6.46 -17.70 -17.94
CA ALA A 564 -7.09 -18.98 -17.69
C ALA A 564 -6.35 -19.74 -16.56
N ALA A 565 -6.73 -19.49 -15.34
CA ALA A 565 -6.31 -20.26 -14.20
C ALA A 565 -7.14 -21.52 -14.21
N GLY A 566 -6.51 -22.64 -14.42
CA GLY A 566 -7.09 -23.95 -14.09
C GLY A 566 -7.63 -23.83 -12.66
N GLY A 567 -8.92 -24.13 -12.47
CA GLY A 567 -9.65 -23.90 -11.23
C GLY A 567 -8.87 -24.37 -10.01
N ALA A 568 -8.80 -23.50 -9.05
CA ALA A 568 -8.50 -23.85 -7.67
C ALA A 568 -9.70 -23.38 -6.84
N GLU A 569 -10.63 -24.29 -6.65
CA GLU A 569 -11.52 -24.30 -5.49
C GLU A 569 -10.65 -24.61 -4.26
N GLY A 570 -10.85 -23.82 -3.18
CA GLY A 570 -10.31 -24.14 -1.87
C GLY A 570 -10.00 -22.94 -1.03
#